data_f79197a35308e932c1d1a3989ba68704
#
_entry.id   f79197a35308e932c1d1a3989ba68704
#
_cell.length_a   1.000
_cell.length_b   1.000
_cell.length_c   1.000
_cell.angle_alpha   90.00
_cell.angle_beta   90.00
_cell.angle_gamma   90.00
#
_symmetry.space_group_name_H-M   'P 1'
#
loop_
_entity.id
_entity.type
_entity.pdbx_description
1 polymer ?
#
loop_
_entity_poly.entity_id
_entity_poly.type
_entity_poly.pdbx_seq_one_letter_code
_entity_poly.pdbx_strand_id
1 'polypeptide(L)'
;IFLTPDGDDPSDVENWDVLSYATIADILSGKANELELQPDIELIIRNYLDVIRRDIVEDQKLIEVCNKIYARHKKALDLIFEHRTDGRSQFADSIRSTLLEMAAEGTIDFSSENSSGSYFTFHTALMNQRLPSLLTPNSSWGTNFVYQYWIFLRDNRMCGVFELGGWNVPEDTMKTMQEMIDLLKPNDKRKENFKYKRIFRTKWYEIKESDHMQEDIAICVHRTVED
;
A
#
# COMPACT_ATOMS: atom_id res chain seq x y z
N ILE A 1 19.55 -16.95 10.58
CA ILE A 1 20.20 -16.16 9.51
C ILE A 1 19.16 -15.20 8.96
N PHE A 2 19.54 -13.94 8.86
CA PHE A 2 18.75 -12.90 8.22
C PHE A 2 19.40 -12.58 6.86
N LEU A 3 18.64 -12.75 5.78
CA LEU A 3 19.13 -12.57 4.42
C LEU A 3 18.65 -11.22 3.88
N THR A 4 19.58 -10.36 3.46
CA THR A 4 19.28 -9.02 2.95
C THR A 4 19.95 -8.79 1.60
N PRO A 5 19.46 -7.86 0.77
CA PRO A 5 20.15 -7.47 -0.46
C PRO A 5 21.57 -6.97 -0.19
N ASP A 6 21.74 -6.04 0.75
CA ASP A 6 22.96 -5.25 0.94
C ASP A 6 23.73 -5.57 2.21
N GLY A 7 23.18 -6.42 3.09
CA GLY A 7 23.77 -6.74 4.39
C GLY A 7 23.33 -5.80 5.51
N ASP A 8 22.20 -5.08 5.31
CA ASP A 8 21.60 -4.25 6.35
C ASP A 8 21.15 -5.09 7.54
N ASP A 9 21.37 -4.58 8.73
CA ASP A 9 21.01 -5.25 9.97
C ASP A 9 19.49 -5.26 10.18
N PRO A 10 18.92 -6.38 10.70
CA PRO A 10 17.54 -6.39 11.16
C PRO A 10 17.34 -5.47 12.38
N SER A 11 16.11 -5.10 12.66
CA SER A 11 15.77 -4.27 13.83
C SER A 11 16.12 -4.93 15.18
N ASP A 12 16.35 -6.24 15.21
CA ASP A 12 16.77 -7.03 16.38
C ASP A 12 18.06 -7.80 16.04
N VAL A 13 19.17 -7.05 16.06
CA VAL A 13 20.51 -7.54 15.64
C VAL A 13 21.03 -8.67 16.52
N GLU A 14 20.66 -8.70 17.81
CA GLU A 14 21.26 -9.63 18.79
C GLU A 14 20.89 -11.11 18.52
N ASN A 15 19.84 -11.38 17.75
CA ASN A 15 19.31 -12.73 17.53
C ASN A 15 19.56 -13.27 16.12
N TRP A 16 20.24 -12.53 15.23
CA TRP A 16 20.37 -12.91 13.84
C TRP A 16 21.79 -12.77 13.29
N ASP A 17 22.24 -13.84 12.61
CA ASP A 17 23.41 -13.74 11.74
C ASP A 17 22.97 -13.13 10.40
N VAL A 18 23.56 -12.02 9.99
CA VAL A 18 23.23 -11.33 8.75
C VAL A 18 24.05 -11.89 7.59
N LEU A 19 23.39 -12.16 6.49
CA LEU A 19 24.02 -12.61 5.27
C LEU A 19 23.47 -11.80 4.08
N SER A 20 24.35 -11.20 3.27
CA SER A 20 23.92 -10.49 2.08
C SER A 20 23.87 -11.40 0.85
N TYR A 21 23.01 -11.06 -0.11
CA TYR A 21 23.02 -11.71 -1.42
C TYR A 21 24.32 -11.48 -2.17
N ALA A 22 25.02 -10.35 -1.95
CA ALA A 22 26.33 -10.11 -2.51
C ALA A 22 27.33 -11.16 -2.01
N THR A 23 27.34 -11.45 -0.69
CA THR A 23 28.21 -12.50 -0.12
C THR A 23 27.89 -13.87 -0.71
N ILE A 24 26.61 -14.21 -0.90
CA ILE A 24 26.21 -15.48 -1.55
C ILE A 24 26.73 -15.53 -2.99
N ALA A 25 26.57 -14.45 -3.75
CA ALA A 25 27.04 -14.38 -5.12
C ALA A 25 28.56 -14.53 -5.23
N ASP A 26 29.32 -13.94 -4.33
CA ASP A 26 30.79 -14.06 -4.30
C ASP A 26 31.24 -15.48 -3.95
N ILE A 27 30.62 -16.11 -2.94
CA ILE A 27 30.90 -17.50 -2.59
C ILE A 27 30.60 -18.44 -3.74
N LEU A 28 29.42 -18.31 -4.38
CA LEU A 28 29.03 -19.16 -5.51
C LEU A 28 29.95 -18.93 -6.72
N SER A 29 30.30 -17.70 -7.02
CA SER A 29 31.21 -17.36 -8.11
C SER A 29 32.62 -17.91 -7.86
N GLY A 30 33.12 -17.79 -6.63
CA GLY A 30 34.39 -18.36 -6.23
C GLY A 30 34.42 -19.88 -6.40
N LYS A 31 33.40 -20.57 -5.88
CA LYS A 31 33.30 -22.04 -5.96
C LYS A 31 33.08 -22.54 -7.38
N ALA A 32 32.30 -21.83 -8.19
CA ALA A 32 32.12 -22.20 -9.60
C ALA A 32 33.43 -22.13 -10.40
N ASN A 33 34.34 -21.20 -10.04
CA ASN A 33 35.66 -21.09 -10.69
C ASN A 33 36.70 -22.12 -10.18
N GLU A 34 36.53 -22.61 -8.93
CA GLU A 34 37.42 -23.61 -8.34
C GLU A 34 37.09 -25.04 -8.74
N LEU A 35 35.87 -25.33 -9.13
CA LEU A 35 35.37 -26.67 -9.41
C LEU A 35 35.22 -26.87 -10.94
N GLU A 36 35.62 -28.03 -11.41
CA GLU A 36 35.30 -28.46 -12.78
C GLU A 36 33.83 -28.91 -12.83
N LEU A 37 32.95 -27.95 -13.10
CA LEU A 37 31.52 -28.17 -13.20
C LEU A 37 31.12 -28.71 -14.58
N GLN A 38 30.04 -29.48 -14.63
CA GLN A 38 29.42 -29.82 -15.91
C GLN A 38 28.83 -28.55 -16.55
N PRO A 39 28.86 -28.44 -17.90
CA PRO A 39 28.46 -27.22 -18.61
C PRO A 39 27.04 -26.74 -18.31
N ASP A 40 26.11 -27.64 -18.08
CA ASP A 40 24.71 -27.33 -17.70
C ASP A 40 24.63 -26.77 -16.29
N ILE A 41 25.39 -27.30 -15.35
CA ILE A 41 25.45 -26.79 -13.97
C ILE A 41 26.12 -25.41 -13.94
N GLU A 42 27.22 -25.26 -14.68
CA GLU A 42 27.90 -23.96 -14.80
C GLU A 42 26.96 -22.89 -15.37
N LEU A 43 26.17 -23.21 -16.39
CA LEU A 43 25.22 -22.33 -17.02
C LEU A 43 24.12 -21.91 -16.01
N ILE A 44 23.59 -22.85 -15.22
CA ILE A 44 22.57 -22.56 -14.20
C ILE A 44 23.13 -21.61 -13.16
N ILE A 45 24.32 -21.88 -12.64
CA ILE A 45 24.95 -21.03 -11.62
C ILE A 45 25.22 -19.63 -12.19
N ARG A 46 25.73 -19.54 -13.41
CA ARG A 46 26.01 -18.26 -14.08
C ARG A 46 24.72 -17.43 -14.24
N ASN A 47 23.65 -18.03 -14.74
CA ASN A 47 22.36 -17.37 -14.89
C ASN A 47 21.80 -16.91 -13.53
N TYR A 48 21.93 -17.72 -12.48
CA TYR A 48 21.51 -17.35 -11.14
C TYR A 48 22.29 -16.15 -10.57
N LEU A 49 23.62 -16.15 -10.76
CA LEU A 49 24.48 -15.03 -10.36
C LEU A 49 24.14 -13.75 -11.13
N ASP A 50 23.82 -13.84 -12.41
CA ASP A 50 23.40 -12.69 -13.21
C ASP A 50 22.09 -12.08 -12.71
N VAL A 51 21.13 -12.94 -12.33
CA VAL A 51 19.87 -12.47 -11.72
C VAL A 51 20.10 -11.78 -10.37
N ILE A 52 20.89 -12.39 -9.49
CA ILE A 52 21.20 -11.78 -8.18
C ILE A 52 21.86 -10.41 -8.36
N ARG A 53 22.89 -10.34 -9.21
CA ARG A 53 23.65 -9.10 -9.43
C ARG A 53 22.83 -8.01 -10.09
N ARG A 54 21.93 -8.37 -10.99
CA ARG A 54 21.10 -7.42 -11.73
C ARG A 54 19.89 -6.92 -10.92
N ASP A 55 19.22 -7.84 -10.23
CA ASP A 55 17.87 -7.58 -9.71
C ASP A 55 17.84 -7.42 -8.17
N ILE A 56 18.89 -7.86 -7.46
CA ILE A 56 18.90 -7.91 -6.00
C ILE A 56 20.03 -7.09 -5.39
N VAL A 57 21.25 -7.18 -5.96
CA VAL A 57 22.40 -6.42 -5.45
C VAL A 57 22.45 -5.06 -6.16
N GLU A 58 22.50 -3.98 -5.37
CA GLU A 58 22.63 -2.64 -5.94
C GLU A 58 23.90 -2.50 -6.78
N ASP A 59 23.76 -1.87 -7.96
CA ASP A 59 24.88 -1.60 -8.83
C ASP A 59 25.78 -0.51 -8.22
N GLN A 60 26.93 -0.93 -7.67
CA GLN A 60 27.93 -0.03 -7.07
C GLN A 60 28.33 1.10 -8.03
N LYS A 61 28.34 0.86 -9.34
CA LYS A 61 28.63 1.90 -10.33
C LYS A 61 27.52 2.93 -10.40
N LEU A 62 26.25 2.50 -10.25
CA LEU A 62 25.11 3.40 -10.19
C LEU A 62 25.20 4.28 -8.94
N ILE A 63 25.51 3.69 -7.80
CA ILE A 63 25.70 4.42 -6.52
C ILE A 63 26.84 5.44 -6.67
N GLU A 64 27.98 5.05 -7.23
CA GLU A 64 29.09 5.97 -7.47
C GLU A 64 28.72 7.12 -8.40
N VAL A 65 27.98 6.84 -9.48
CA VAL A 65 27.50 7.87 -10.41
C VAL A 65 26.52 8.81 -9.72
N CYS A 66 25.55 8.28 -8.97
CA CYS A 66 24.61 9.07 -8.20
C CYS A 66 25.33 9.98 -7.18
N ASN A 67 26.31 9.44 -6.45
CA ASN A 67 27.11 10.20 -5.49
C ASN A 67 27.93 11.31 -6.16
N LYS A 68 28.51 11.06 -7.33
CA LYS A 68 29.23 12.07 -8.11
C LYS A 68 28.28 13.19 -8.60
N ILE A 69 27.11 12.83 -9.08
CA ILE A 69 26.08 13.79 -9.52
C ILE A 69 25.63 14.63 -8.32
N TYR A 70 25.30 13.98 -7.21
CA TYR A 70 24.88 14.68 -5.99
C TYR A 70 25.94 15.63 -5.48
N ALA A 71 27.19 15.19 -5.36
CA ALA A 71 28.30 16.05 -4.89
C ALA A 71 28.49 17.28 -5.78
N ARG A 72 28.36 17.12 -7.11
CA ARG A 72 28.53 18.20 -8.08
C ARG A 72 27.36 19.19 -8.10
N HIS A 73 26.16 18.71 -7.87
CA HIS A 73 24.92 19.49 -8.00
C HIS A 73 24.14 19.61 -6.70
N LYS A 74 24.82 19.39 -5.55
CA LYS A 74 24.21 19.30 -4.22
C LYS A 74 23.20 20.42 -3.96
N LYS A 75 23.59 21.68 -4.15
CA LYS A 75 22.70 22.83 -3.89
C LYS A 75 21.43 22.81 -4.75
N ALA A 76 21.54 22.42 -6.02
CA ALA A 76 20.40 22.38 -6.91
C ALA A 76 19.48 21.20 -6.57
N LEU A 77 20.06 20.04 -6.25
CA LEU A 77 19.30 18.85 -5.85
C LEU A 77 18.61 19.07 -4.50
N ASP A 78 19.32 19.63 -3.50
CA ASP A 78 18.73 19.96 -2.20
C ASP A 78 17.56 20.95 -2.37
N LEU A 79 17.72 21.97 -3.22
CA LEU A 79 16.66 22.94 -3.54
C LEU A 79 15.46 22.25 -4.23
N ILE A 80 15.71 21.33 -5.16
CA ILE A 80 14.66 20.55 -5.81
C ILE A 80 13.95 19.67 -4.77
N PHE A 81 14.68 19.00 -3.88
CA PHE A 81 14.08 18.15 -2.83
C PHE A 81 13.29 18.99 -1.81
N GLU A 82 13.77 20.17 -1.44
CA GLU A 82 13.12 21.09 -0.50
C GLU A 82 11.85 21.71 -1.09
N HIS A 83 11.86 22.07 -2.38
CA HIS A 83 10.74 22.73 -3.05
C HIS A 83 9.98 21.84 -4.02
N ARG A 84 10.37 20.58 -4.14
CA ARG A 84 9.57 19.61 -4.87
C ARG A 84 8.25 19.44 -4.14
N THR A 85 7.22 20.09 -4.63
CA THR A 85 5.86 19.70 -4.32
C THR A 85 5.75 18.26 -4.78
N ASP A 86 5.74 17.33 -3.81
CA ASP A 86 5.45 15.96 -4.11
C ASP A 86 4.02 15.95 -4.67
N GLY A 87 3.87 15.69 -5.98
CA GLY A 87 2.55 15.66 -6.62
C GLY A 87 1.59 14.74 -5.86
N ARG A 88 2.13 13.71 -5.22
CA ARG A 88 1.38 12.85 -4.30
C ARG A 88 0.85 13.60 -3.08
N SER A 89 1.61 14.56 -2.53
CA SER A 89 1.15 15.39 -1.42
C SER A 89 0.01 16.30 -1.85
N GLN A 90 0.10 16.92 -3.02
CA GLN A 90 -0.98 17.76 -3.56
C GLN A 90 -2.25 16.97 -3.82
N PHE A 91 -2.14 15.78 -4.41
CA PHE A 91 -3.29 14.89 -4.61
C PHE A 91 -3.89 14.43 -3.28
N ALA A 92 -3.06 14.09 -2.29
CA ALA A 92 -3.51 13.72 -0.96
C ALA A 92 -4.24 14.88 -0.26
N ASP A 93 -3.74 16.10 -0.38
CA ASP A 93 -4.36 17.28 0.20
C ASP A 93 -5.68 17.62 -0.51
N SER A 94 -5.75 17.48 -1.82
CA SER A 94 -6.97 17.66 -2.58
C SER A 94 -8.03 16.60 -2.24
N ILE A 95 -7.66 15.33 -2.11
CA ILE A 95 -8.57 14.27 -1.65
C ILE A 95 -9.10 14.60 -0.26
N ARG A 96 -8.22 15.02 0.65
CA ARG A 96 -8.61 15.39 2.02
C ARG A 96 -9.58 16.58 2.03
N SER A 97 -9.29 17.62 1.25
CA SER A 97 -10.16 18.79 1.14
C SER A 97 -11.56 18.41 0.64
N THR A 98 -11.62 17.63 -0.45
CA THR A 98 -12.90 17.16 -1.01
C THR A 98 -13.70 16.33 0.00
N LEU A 99 -13.04 15.41 0.72
CA LEU A 99 -13.72 14.60 1.74
C LEU A 99 -14.21 15.46 2.93
N LEU A 100 -13.48 16.51 3.33
CA LEU A 100 -13.92 17.45 4.35
C LEU A 100 -15.12 18.28 3.90
N GLU A 101 -15.16 18.73 2.64
CA GLU A 101 -16.29 19.43 2.04
C GLU A 101 -17.54 18.54 2.05
N MET A 102 -17.42 17.28 1.58
CA MET A 102 -18.52 16.31 1.59
C MET A 102 -18.99 15.98 3.01
N ALA A 103 -18.08 15.95 3.98
CA ALA A 103 -18.43 15.77 5.40
C ALA A 103 -19.19 16.98 5.96
N ALA A 104 -18.79 18.21 5.59
CA ALA A 104 -19.47 19.43 5.97
C ALA A 104 -20.90 19.50 5.38
N GLU A 105 -21.12 18.94 4.20
CA GLU A 105 -22.43 18.77 3.56
C GLU A 105 -23.29 17.65 4.19
N GLY A 106 -22.69 16.84 5.07
CA GLY A 106 -23.36 15.72 5.71
C GLY A 106 -23.51 14.47 4.84
N THR A 107 -22.85 14.41 3.69
CA THR A 107 -22.89 13.27 2.78
C THR A 107 -22.12 12.08 3.34
N ILE A 108 -20.98 12.34 3.97
CA ILE A 108 -20.12 11.33 4.58
C ILE A 108 -19.72 11.76 5.99
N ASP A 109 -19.21 10.81 6.77
CA ASP A 109 -18.53 11.05 8.04
C ASP A 109 -17.03 10.78 7.84
N PHE A 110 -16.24 11.85 7.83
CA PHE A 110 -14.82 11.84 7.59
C PHE A 110 -14.05 12.63 8.64
N SER A 111 -12.97 12.05 9.14
CA SER A 111 -12.01 12.74 10.00
C SER A 111 -10.60 12.59 9.42
N SER A 112 -9.88 13.70 9.34
CA SER A 112 -8.49 13.70 8.85
C SER A 112 -7.53 12.88 9.71
N GLU A 113 -7.87 12.64 10.98
CA GLU A 113 -7.07 11.81 11.89
C GLU A 113 -7.01 10.33 11.45
N ASN A 114 -8.02 9.86 10.74
CA ASN A 114 -8.12 8.49 10.24
C ASN A 114 -7.51 8.31 8.86
N SER A 115 -6.69 9.25 8.41
CA SER A 115 -6.12 9.26 7.07
C SER A 115 -4.60 9.23 7.11
N SER A 116 -4.01 8.44 6.24
CA SER A 116 -2.58 8.50 5.92
C SER A 116 -2.39 9.17 4.56
N GLY A 117 -1.15 9.44 4.16
CA GLY A 117 -0.86 10.03 2.84
C GLY A 117 -1.30 9.19 1.62
N SER A 118 -1.84 7.99 1.84
CA SER A 118 -2.27 7.07 0.78
C SER A 118 -3.67 6.51 0.99
N TYR A 119 -4.20 6.57 2.20
CA TYR A 119 -5.49 5.98 2.58
C TYR A 119 -6.34 7.02 3.28
N PHE A 120 -7.56 7.20 2.82
CA PHE A 120 -8.53 8.15 3.35
C PHE A 120 -9.80 7.39 3.66
N THR A 121 -10.05 7.13 4.94
CA THR A 121 -11.16 6.31 5.39
C THR A 121 -12.34 7.17 5.80
N PHE A 122 -13.54 6.76 5.44
CA PHE A 122 -14.77 7.46 5.77
C PHE A 122 -15.95 6.51 5.94
N HIS A 123 -17.04 7.02 6.51
CA HIS A 123 -18.29 6.31 6.72
C HIS A 123 -19.46 7.09 6.12
N THR A 124 -20.63 6.47 6.05
CA THR A 124 -21.86 7.15 5.59
C THR A 124 -22.98 7.00 6.61
N ALA A 125 -23.87 7.98 6.69
CA ALA A 125 -25.02 7.93 7.60
C ALA A 125 -25.92 6.71 7.33
N LEU A 126 -26.10 6.35 6.05
CA LEU A 126 -26.89 5.18 5.65
C LEU A 126 -26.28 3.88 6.18
N MET A 127 -24.96 3.71 6.01
CA MET A 127 -24.27 2.51 6.50
C MET A 127 -24.19 2.48 8.02
N ASN A 128 -24.04 3.62 8.68
CA ASN A 128 -24.06 3.70 10.14
C ASN A 128 -25.41 3.25 10.74
N GLN A 129 -26.51 3.42 10.00
CA GLN A 129 -27.82 2.89 10.40
C GLN A 129 -27.91 1.37 10.22
N ARG A 130 -27.26 0.82 9.19
CA ARG A 130 -27.28 -0.62 8.88
C ARG A 130 -26.30 -1.40 9.73
N LEU A 131 -25.12 -0.87 9.91
CA LEU A 131 -24.00 -1.42 10.67
C LEU A 131 -23.52 -0.37 11.68
N PRO A 132 -24.24 -0.22 12.80
CA PRO A 132 -23.89 0.79 13.80
C PRO A 132 -22.52 0.51 14.42
N SER A 133 -21.90 1.54 14.96
CA SER A 133 -20.64 1.40 15.68
C SER A 133 -20.79 0.44 16.86
N LEU A 134 -19.77 -0.37 17.09
CA LEU A 134 -19.69 -1.27 18.23
C LEU A 134 -19.29 -0.50 19.49
N LEU A 135 -19.65 -1.02 20.67
CA LEU A 135 -19.26 -0.44 21.97
C LEU A 135 -17.73 -0.55 22.20
N THR A 136 -17.09 -1.54 21.60
CA THR A 136 -15.64 -1.77 21.68
C THR A 136 -15.02 -1.70 20.28
N PRO A 137 -13.78 -1.23 20.14
CA PRO A 137 -13.09 -1.20 18.86
C PRO A 137 -13.09 -2.56 18.20
N ASN A 138 -13.37 -2.60 16.89
CA ASN A 138 -13.21 -3.79 16.08
C ASN A 138 -11.72 -4.14 15.99
N SER A 139 -11.37 -5.34 16.42
CA SER A 139 -9.98 -5.82 16.41
C SER A 139 -9.36 -5.89 15.01
N SER A 140 -10.18 -5.90 13.95
CA SER A 140 -9.68 -5.95 12.57
C SER A 140 -8.98 -4.66 12.15
N TRP A 141 -9.52 -3.48 12.55
CA TRP A 141 -9.01 -2.16 12.15
C TRP A 141 -8.68 -1.24 13.32
N GLY A 142 -8.93 -1.66 14.56
CA GLY A 142 -8.80 -0.79 15.73
C GLY A 142 -9.84 0.32 15.80
N THR A 143 -10.93 0.21 15.04
CA THR A 143 -12.05 1.15 15.01
C THR A 143 -13.30 0.52 15.61
N ASN A 144 -14.31 1.35 15.87
CA ASN A 144 -15.61 0.89 16.36
C ASN A 144 -16.54 0.40 15.23
N PHE A 145 -16.14 0.51 13.98
CA PHE A 145 -16.94 0.12 12.83
C PHE A 145 -16.51 -1.22 12.26
N VAL A 146 -17.46 -1.97 11.74
CA VAL A 146 -17.26 -3.26 11.06
C VAL A 146 -17.23 -3.10 9.55
N TYR A 147 -17.22 -1.89 9.05
CA TYR A 147 -17.10 -1.54 7.65
C TYR A 147 -16.30 -0.27 7.48
N GLN A 148 -15.73 -0.09 6.31
CA GLN A 148 -15.09 1.16 5.90
C GLN A 148 -15.24 1.37 4.40
N TYR A 149 -15.51 2.62 4.02
CA TYR A 149 -15.14 3.13 2.72
C TYR A 149 -13.75 3.75 2.82
N TRP A 150 -12.98 3.64 1.78
CA TRP A 150 -11.69 4.32 1.71
C TRP A 150 -11.26 4.60 0.28
N ILE A 151 -10.60 5.73 0.10
CA ILE A 151 -9.92 6.09 -1.12
C ILE A 151 -8.47 5.67 -0.98
N PHE A 152 -7.96 4.97 -1.97
CA PHE A 152 -6.56 4.60 -2.07
C PHE A 152 -5.87 5.40 -3.16
N LEU A 153 -4.87 6.18 -2.75
CA LEU A 153 -4.00 6.95 -3.63
C LEU A 153 -2.70 6.19 -3.87
N ARG A 154 -2.38 5.97 -5.12
CA ARG A 154 -1.11 5.39 -5.55
C ARG A 154 -0.57 6.17 -6.75
N ASP A 155 0.58 6.81 -6.58
CA ASP A 155 1.16 7.70 -7.57
C ASP A 155 0.15 8.83 -7.92
N ASN A 156 -0.24 8.92 -9.19
CA ASN A 156 -1.26 9.83 -9.69
C ASN A 156 -2.61 9.15 -9.95
N ARG A 157 -2.90 8.04 -9.30
CA ARG A 157 -4.15 7.28 -9.48
C ARG A 157 -4.82 7.02 -8.16
N MET A 158 -6.13 7.04 -8.17
CA MET A 158 -6.95 6.69 -7.01
C MET A 158 -8.00 5.66 -7.36
N CYS A 159 -8.46 4.92 -6.35
CA CYS A 159 -9.65 4.08 -6.44
C CYS A 159 -10.39 4.09 -5.10
N GLY A 160 -11.70 3.94 -5.18
CA GLY A 160 -12.55 3.75 -4.01
C GLY A 160 -12.71 2.28 -3.68
N VAL A 161 -12.83 1.98 -2.41
CA VAL A 161 -12.99 0.62 -1.89
C VAL A 161 -14.03 0.61 -0.79
N PHE A 162 -14.84 -0.44 -0.76
CA PHE A 162 -15.69 -0.79 0.35
C PHE A 162 -15.29 -2.14 0.93
N GLU A 163 -15.03 -2.17 2.22
CA GLU A 163 -14.62 -3.37 2.94
C GLU A 163 -15.43 -3.57 4.23
N LEU A 164 -15.66 -4.84 4.54
CA LEU A 164 -16.18 -5.29 5.83
C LEU A 164 -15.03 -5.89 6.65
N GLY A 165 -15.04 -5.67 7.97
CA GLY A 165 -14.13 -6.30 8.92
C GLY A 165 -14.92 -7.11 9.95
N GLY A 166 -14.46 -8.32 10.29
CA GLY A 166 -15.36 -9.25 10.88
C GLY A 166 -14.91 -10.12 12.05
N TRP A 167 -13.73 -9.91 12.64
CA TRP A 167 -13.36 -10.71 13.81
C TRP A 167 -14.01 -10.18 15.07
N ASN A 168 -14.54 -11.09 15.89
CA ASN A 168 -15.20 -10.80 17.17
C ASN A 168 -16.39 -9.84 17.05
N VAL A 169 -17.12 -9.95 15.95
CA VAL A 169 -18.33 -9.15 15.70
C VAL A 169 -19.52 -9.79 16.41
N PRO A 170 -20.41 -9.01 17.04
CA PRO A 170 -21.65 -9.52 17.61
C PRO A 170 -22.50 -10.29 16.58
N GLU A 171 -23.23 -11.30 17.03
CA GLU A 171 -23.97 -12.22 16.15
C GLU A 171 -24.97 -11.48 15.25
N ASP A 172 -25.73 -10.54 15.80
CA ASP A 172 -26.70 -9.76 15.04
C ASP A 172 -26.04 -8.91 13.96
N THR A 173 -24.89 -8.28 14.27
CA THR A 173 -24.10 -7.52 13.32
C THR A 173 -23.50 -8.44 12.23
N MET A 174 -23.01 -9.61 12.62
CA MET A 174 -22.49 -10.59 11.69
C MET A 174 -23.57 -11.08 10.72
N LYS A 175 -24.79 -11.31 11.20
CA LYS A 175 -25.93 -11.65 10.36
C LYS A 175 -26.22 -10.57 9.32
N THR A 176 -26.25 -9.31 9.73
CA THR A 176 -26.43 -8.19 8.80
C THR A 176 -25.30 -8.15 7.75
N MET A 177 -24.05 -8.34 8.16
CA MET A 177 -22.92 -8.41 7.23
C MET A 177 -23.04 -9.58 6.24
N GLN A 178 -23.51 -10.74 6.70
CA GLN A 178 -23.74 -11.91 5.84
C GLN A 178 -24.85 -11.64 4.79
N GLU A 179 -25.94 -11.02 5.21
CA GLU A 179 -27.03 -10.61 4.31
C GLU A 179 -26.52 -9.62 3.24
N MET A 180 -25.66 -8.67 3.61
CA MET A 180 -25.02 -7.75 2.67
C MET A 180 -24.07 -8.49 1.71
N ILE A 181 -23.29 -9.44 2.20
CA ILE A 181 -22.41 -10.25 1.35
C ILE A 181 -23.24 -11.11 0.38
N ASP A 182 -24.35 -11.68 0.83
CA ASP A 182 -25.24 -12.46 -0.02
C ASP A 182 -25.82 -11.62 -1.16
N LEU A 183 -26.16 -10.37 -0.86
CA LEU A 183 -26.72 -9.45 -1.85
C LEU A 183 -25.66 -8.98 -2.84
N LEU A 184 -24.48 -8.58 -2.36
CA LEU A 184 -23.46 -7.90 -3.16
C LEU A 184 -22.46 -8.88 -3.79
N LYS A 185 -22.26 -10.05 -3.16
CA LYS A 185 -21.35 -11.12 -3.61
C LYS A 185 -21.97 -12.50 -3.41
N PRO A 186 -23.03 -12.85 -4.15
CA PRO A 186 -23.79 -14.08 -3.91
C PRO A 186 -22.95 -15.36 -4.04
N ASN A 187 -21.88 -15.34 -4.83
CA ASN A 187 -20.99 -16.48 -5.04
C ASN A 187 -19.82 -16.56 -4.04
N ASP A 188 -19.73 -15.63 -3.09
CA ASP A 188 -18.67 -15.66 -2.09
C ASP A 188 -18.98 -16.74 -1.03
N LYS A 189 -18.02 -17.65 -0.85
CA LYS A 189 -18.15 -18.77 0.10
C LYS A 189 -17.76 -18.40 1.53
N ARG A 190 -17.01 -17.31 1.72
CA ARG A 190 -16.50 -16.89 3.02
C ARG A 190 -17.32 -15.71 3.54
N LYS A 191 -18.30 -16.00 4.38
CA LYS A 191 -19.26 -15.01 4.90
C LYS A 191 -19.08 -14.64 6.37
N GLU A 192 -18.19 -15.36 7.06
CA GLU A 192 -17.90 -15.17 8.49
C GLU A 192 -16.42 -15.43 8.77
N ASN A 193 -15.96 -15.04 9.95
CA ASN A 193 -14.59 -15.26 10.45
C ASN A 193 -13.49 -14.74 9.49
N PHE A 194 -13.71 -13.61 8.88
CA PHE A 194 -12.74 -12.91 8.05
C PHE A 194 -12.18 -11.69 8.78
N LYS A 195 -10.90 -11.40 8.59
CA LYS A 195 -10.28 -10.17 9.10
C LYS A 195 -10.71 -8.96 8.27
N TYR A 196 -10.62 -9.10 6.95
CA TYR A 196 -11.06 -8.11 5.96
C TYR A 196 -11.77 -8.81 4.83
N LYS A 197 -12.84 -8.19 4.35
CA LYS A 197 -13.55 -8.65 3.18
C LYS A 197 -13.85 -7.46 2.27
N ARG A 198 -13.15 -7.39 1.16
CA ARG A 198 -13.41 -6.40 0.13
C ARG A 198 -14.68 -6.76 -0.61
N ILE A 199 -15.66 -5.89 -0.52
CA ILE A 199 -16.94 -6.05 -1.21
C ILE A 199 -16.80 -5.56 -2.63
N PHE A 200 -16.33 -4.34 -2.83
CA PHE A 200 -15.99 -3.85 -4.16
C PHE A 200 -14.76 -2.95 -4.16
N ARG A 201 -14.28 -2.69 -5.36
CA ARG A 201 -13.30 -1.67 -5.67
C ARG A 201 -13.68 -1.06 -7.00
N THR A 202 -13.72 0.26 -7.07
CA THR A 202 -13.91 0.98 -8.34
C THR A 202 -12.73 0.70 -9.30
N LYS A 203 -12.89 1.07 -10.55
CA LYS A 203 -11.72 1.17 -11.44
C LYS A 203 -10.74 2.23 -10.91
N TRP A 204 -9.51 2.17 -11.38
CA TRP A 204 -8.54 3.22 -11.14
C TRP A 204 -8.90 4.47 -11.93
N TYR A 205 -8.90 5.61 -11.26
CA TYR A 205 -9.05 6.93 -11.84
C TYR A 205 -7.68 7.61 -11.85
N GLU A 206 -7.26 8.10 -13.00
CA GLU A 206 -6.05 8.89 -13.13
C GLU A 206 -6.35 10.33 -12.70
N ILE A 207 -5.53 10.85 -11.79
CA ILE A 207 -5.62 12.25 -11.34
C ILE A 207 -4.64 13.04 -12.20
N LYS A 208 -5.15 14.07 -12.90
CA LYS A 208 -4.33 14.99 -13.67
C LYS A 208 -4.24 16.31 -12.93
N GLU A 209 -3.04 16.91 -12.95
CA GLU A 209 -2.87 18.29 -12.51
C GLU A 209 -3.63 19.19 -13.50
N SER A 210 -4.78 19.66 -13.10
CA SER A 210 -5.66 20.52 -13.89
C SER A 210 -6.54 21.32 -12.97
N ASP A 211 -7.17 22.37 -13.50
CA ASP A 211 -8.15 23.19 -12.77
C ASP A 211 -9.39 22.38 -12.35
N HIS A 212 -9.60 21.19 -12.94
CA HIS A 212 -10.70 20.26 -12.64
C HIS A 212 -10.32 19.12 -11.71
N MET A 213 -9.14 19.14 -11.11
CA MET A 213 -8.65 18.02 -10.26
C MET A 213 -9.60 17.70 -9.10
N GLN A 214 -10.16 18.72 -8.44
CA GLN A 214 -11.11 18.52 -7.35
C GLN A 214 -12.42 17.87 -7.81
N GLU A 215 -12.91 18.25 -8.99
CA GLU A 215 -14.11 17.65 -9.59
C GLU A 215 -13.88 16.17 -9.91
N ASP A 216 -12.73 15.82 -10.48
CA ASP A 216 -12.36 14.43 -10.77
C ASP A 216 -12.28 13.58 -9.49
N ILE A 217 -11.73 14.15 -8.42
CA ILE A 217 -11.68 13.51 -7.10
C ILE A 217 -13.09 13.31 -6.54
N ALA A 218 -13.91 14.34 -6.56
CA ALA A 218 -15.30 14.27 -6.08
C ALA A 218 -16.10 13.20 -6.82
N ILE A 219 -15.97 13.11 -8.14
CA ILE A 219 -16.61 12.06 -8.96
C ILE A 219 -16.20 10.67 -8.50
N CYS A 220 -14.92 10.45 -8.20
CA CYS A 220 -14.45 9.14 -7.73
C CYS A 220 -15.03 8.80 -6.35
N VAL A 221 -15.07 9.78 -5.43
CA VAL A 221 -15.64 9.59 -4.09
C VAL A 221 -17.14 9.31 -4.17
N HIS A 222 -17.90 10.09 -4.94
CA HIS A 222 -19.33 9.88 -5.13
C HIS A 222 -19.63 8.47 -5.66
N ARG A 223 -18.91 8.04 -6.70
CA ARG A 223 -19.09 6.68 -7.23
C ARG A 223 -18.73 5.59 -6.23
N THR A 224 -17.83 5.84 -5.30
CA THR A 224 -17.49 4.88 -4.25
C THR A 224 -18.63 4.71 -3.23
N VAL A 225 -19.48 5.72 -3.09
CA VAL A 225 -20.62 5.71 -2.14
C VAL A 225 -21.92 5.24 -2.82
N GLU A 226 -22.06 5.48 -4.13
CA GLU A 226 -23.27 5.16 -4.90
C GLU A 226 -23.29 3.71 -5.42
N ASP A 227 -22.11 3.11 -5.70
CA ASP A 227 -21.96 1.70 -6.10
C ASP A 227 -22.11 0.75 -4.90
#